data_23604903f33a1dc7cb94a2cafce1199f
#
_entry.id   23604903f33a1dc7cb94a2cafce1199f
#
_cell.length_a   1.000
_cell.length_b   1.000
_cell.length_c   1.000
_cell.angle_alpha   90.00
_cell.angle_beta   90.00
_cell.angle_gamma   90.00
#
_symmetry.space_group_name_H-M   'P 1'
#
loop_
_entity.id
_entity.type
_entity.pdbx_description
1 polymer ?
#
loop_
_entity_poly.entity_id
_entity_poly.type
_entity_poly.pdbx_seq_one_letter_code
_entity_poly.pdbx_strand_id
1 'polypeptide(L)'
;HCGDVPYGYENNYVDDYGLTSRFDIYDALIEKLKAAEPYMYKVGEGGLNGERITRTFVDGLIGKMALYAGGYQTIRTDMPELYGSVQFETLSTDAKRKCAYARRSDYKNYYTIAEDYLQKALSTNAGTTKLVTTDERSYANNPFQRHFQYGMDLLMSPEAIFEIGCVQNQATSRMYCYDFGRGSNGGNNTAPNKVFAGIRMVPSFYYGGYDNADKRRDVSAVV
;
A
#
# COMPACT_ATOMS: atom_id res chain seq x y z
N HIS A 1 4.41 -9.69 -1.49
CA HIS A 1 3.86 -10.41 -0.34
C HIS A 1 3.83 -11.93 -0.52
N CYS A 2 3.97 -12.46 -1.75
CA CYS A 2 3.95 -13.90 -2.02
C CYS A 2 5.31 -14.59 -1.82
N GLY A 3 6.35 -13.85 -1.48
CA GLY A 3 7.69 -14.37 -1.30
C GLY A 3 8.49 -14.41 -2.61
N ASP A 4 9.36 -15.41 -2.72
CA ASP A 4 10.13 -15.67 -3.93
C ASP A 4 9.20 -16.31 -4.95
N VAL A 5 9.16 -15.77 -6.17
CA VAL A 5 8.18 -16.16 -7.20
C VAL A 5 8.87 -16.29 -8.55
N PRO A 6 8.29 -17.02 -9.50
CA PRO A 6 8.70 -16.95 -10.89
C PRO A 6 8.56 -15.50 -11.40
N TYR A 7 9.62 -14.93 -11.92
CA TYR A 7 9.63 -13.54 -12.39
C TYR A 7 10.50 -13.38 -13.63
N GLY A 8 9.92 -12.80 -14.69
CA GLY A 8 10.64 -12.40 -15.90
C GLY A 8 10.95 -10.90 -15.87
N TYR A 9 12.20 -10.55 -16.07
CA TYR A 9 12.64 -9.15 -16.10
C TYR A 9 12.24 -8.44 -17.40
N GLU A 10 11.89 -9.18 -18.42
CA GLU A 10 11.44 -8.68 -19.74
C GLU A 10 9.95 -9.00 -19.92
N ASN A 11 9.29 -8.22 -20.76
CA ASN A 11 7.86 -8.42 -21.06
C ASN A 11 7.56 -9.63 -21.96
N ASN A 12 8.52 -10.55 -22.10
CA ASN A 12 8.37 -11.74 -22.89
C ASN A 12 7.81 -12.86 -22.02
N TYR A 13 6.69 -13.42 -22.43
CA TYR A 13 6.15 -14.62 -21.79
C TYR A 13 7.08 -15.80 -22.07
N VAL A 14 7.57 -16.46 -21.03
CA VAL A 14 8.36 -17.67 -21.10
C VAL A 14 7.68 -18.72 -20.21
N ASP A 15 7.47 -19.91 -20.73
CA ASP A 15 6.70 -20.96 -20.04
C ASP A 15 7.41 -21.53 -18.80
N ASP A 16 8.71 -21.32 -18.66
CA ASP A 16 9.52 -21.86 -17.57
C ASP A 16 10.37 -20.78 -16.90
N TYR A 17 9.73 -19.96 -16.08
CA TYR A 17 10.44 -19.10 -15.15
C TYR A 17 10.77 -19.87 -13.88
N GLY A 18 12.05 -20.04 -13.57
CA GLY A 18 12.52 -20.46 -12.25
C GLY A 18 12.13 -19.45 -11.16
N LEU A 19 12.23 -19.88 -9.90
CA LEU A 19 12.06 -18.97 -8.77
C LEU A 19 13.12 -17.87 -8.82
N THR A 20 12.68 -16.63 -8.62
CA THR A 20 13.53 -15.47 -8.48
C THR A 20 13.43 -14.94 -7.05
N SER A 21 14.58 -14.56 -6.50
CA SER A 21 14.65 -13.93 -5.20
C SER A 21 13.80 -12.65 -5.17
N ARG A 22 12.97 -12.50 -4.15
CA ARG A 22 12.22 -11.25 -3.93
C ARG A 22 13.12 -10.04 -3.79
N PHE A 23 14.35 -10.22 -3.30
CA PHE A 23 15.32 -9.13 -3.16
C PHE A 23 15.77 -8.63 -4.52
N ASP A 24 16.09 -9.55 -5.45
CA ASP A 24 16.44 -9.21 -6.82
C ASP A 24 15.26 -8.53 -7.55
N ILE A 25 14.04 -8.99 -7.28
CA ILE A 25 12.82 -8.36 -7.83
C ILE A 25 12.66 -6.95 -7.28
N TYR A 26 12.82 -6.72 -5.98
CA TYR A 26 12.77 -5.38 -5.40
C TYR A 26 13.83 -4.48 -6.00
N ASP A 27 15.07 -4.95 -6.10
CA ASP A 27 16.18 -4.17 -6.62
C ASP A 27 15.92 -3.75 -8.07
N ALA A 28 15.52 -4.70 -8.92
CA ALA A 28 15.19 -4.43 -10.32
C ALA A 28 14.02 -3.46 -10.48
N LEU A 29 12.95 -3.61 -9.69
CA LEU A 29 11.78 -2.73 -9.75
C LEU A 29 12.08 -1.33 -9.23
N ILE A 30 12.82 -1.20 -8.13
CA ILE A 30 13.25 0.10 -7.60
C ILE A 30 14.08 0.84 -8.64
N GLU A 31 15.06 0.19 -9.28
CA GLU A 31 15.89 0.83 -10.30
C GLU A 31 15.09 1.23 -11.56
N LYS A 32 14.17 0.40 -12.01
CA LYS A 32 13.25 0.75 -13.12
C LYS A 32 12.38 1.97 -12.78
N LEU A 33 11.85 2.03 -11.57
CA LEU A 33 11.03 3.15 -11.11
C LEU A 33 11.85 4.44 -10.98
N LYS A 34 13.07 4.36 -10.42
CA LYS A 34 14.01 5.50 -10.35
C LYS A 34 14.33 6.05 -11.73
N ALA A 35 14.53 5.18 -12.73
CA ALA A 35 14.81 5.59 -14.08
C ALA A 35 13.61 6.28 -14.76
N ALA A 36 12.39 5.87 -14.43
CA ALA A 36 11.18 6.44 -15.02
C ALA A 36 10.74 7.74 -14.33
N GLU A 37 10.98 7.88 -13.03
CA GLU A 37 10.51 8.96 -12.16
C GLU A 37 10.75 10.36 -12.74
N PRO A 38 11.95 10.73 -13.25
CA PRO A 38 12.22 12.09 -13.74
C PRO A 38 11.37 12.53 -14.94
N TYR A 39 10.81 11.57 -15.68
CA TYR A 39 10.02 11.83 -16.88
C TYR A 39 8.51 11.91 -16.62
N MET A 40 8.10 11.83 -15.37
CA MET A 40 6.69 11.77 -15.01
C MET A 40 6.19 13.11 -14.45
N TYR A 41 4.92 13.39 -14.66
CA TYR A 41 4.23 14.53 -14.05
C TYR A 41 3.88 14.24 -12.58
N LYS A 42 3.85 15.28 -11.76
CA LYS A 42 3.33 15.21 -10.38
C LYS A 42 1.80 15.21 -10.41
N VAL A 43 1.18 14.87 -9.28
CA VAL A 43 -0.27 15.04 -9.15
C VAL A 43 -0.64 16.51 -9.36
N GLY A 44 -1.60 16.77 -10.24
CA GLY A 44 -2.06 18.12 -10.62
C GLY A 44 -1.32 18.75 -11.79
N GLU A 45 -0.19 18.18 -12.23
CA GLU A 45 0.52 18.62 -13.43
C GLU A 45 -0.02 17.93 -14.68
N GLY A 46 0.01 18.60 -15.82
CA GLY A 46 -0.41 18.05 -17.11
C GLY A 46 -1.85 17.55 -17.15
N GLY A 47 -2.71 18.04 -16.27
CA GLY A 47 -4.10 17.59 -16.13
C GLY A 47 -4.25 16.21 -15.45
N LEU A 48 -3.17 15.66 -14.88
CA LEU A 48 -3.18 14.38 -14.20
C LEU A 48 -3.60 14.53 -12.74
N ASN A 49 -4.48 13.66 -12.31
CA ASN A 49 -4.89 13.53 -10.91
C ASN A 49 -4.40 12.21 -10.31
N GLY A 50 -4.76 11.90 -9.06
CA GLY A 50 -4.38 10.67 -8.37
C GLY A 50 -4.97 9.38 -8.96
N GLU A 51 -5.86 9.42 -9.94
CA GLU A 51 -6.32 8.24 -10.69
C GLU A 51 -5.32 7.76 -11.75
N ARG A 52 -4.23 8.50 -11.92
CA ARG A 52 -3.15 8.17 -12.85
C ARG A 52 -1.86 7.90 -12.10
N ILE A 53 -0.99 7.11 -12.72
CA ILE A 53 0.36 6.88 -12.18
C ILE A 53 1.17 8.15 -12.42
N THR A 54 1.48 8.84 -11.33
CA THR A 54 2.20 10.12 -11.33
C THR A 54 3.57 9.96 -10.67
N ARG A 55 4.43 10.98 -10.83
CA ARG A 55 5.72 11.05 -10.14
C ARG A 55 5.55 10.95 -8.61
N THR A 56 4.56 11.63 -8.06
CA THR A 56 4.22 11.57 -6.62
C THR A 56 3.92 10.15 -6.16
N PHE A 57 3.13 9.41 -6.94
CA PHE A 57 2.85 8.01 -6.66
C PHE A 57 4.10 7.13 -6.76
N VAL A 58 4.92 7.33 -7.80
CA VAL A 58 6.14 6.54 -8.02
C VAL A 58 7.12 6.74 -6.89
N ASP A 59 7.31 7.97 -6.41
CA ASP A 59 8.16 8.24 -5.23
C ASP A 59 7.63 7.51 -3.98
N GLY A 60 6.33 7.60 -3.73
CA GLY A 60 5.70 6.86 -2.63
C GLY A 60 5.87 5.35 -2.76
N LEU A 61 5.76 4.82 -3.97
CA LEU A 61 5.94 3.40 -4.27
C LEU A 61 7.39 2.95 -4.08
N ILE A 62 8.37 3.70 -4.56
CA ILE A 62 9.81 3.42 -4.34
C ILE A 62 10.09 3.38 -2.84
N GLY A 63 9.63 4.39 -2.09
CA GLY A 63 9.82 4.44 -0.64
C GLY A 63 9.21 3.22 0.07
N LYS A 64 7.98 2.86 -0.27
CA LYS A 64 7.31 1.68 0.26
C LYS A 64 8.05 0.39 -0.08
N MET A 65 8.47 0.21 -1.34
CA MET A 65 9.21 -0.99 -1.76
C MET A 65 10.55 -1.09 -1.05
N ALA A 66 11.26 0.02 -0.88
CA ALA A 66 12.54 0.06 -0.17
C ALA A 66 12.37 -0.32 1.31
N LEU A 67 11.33 0.14 1.99
CA LEU A 67 11.01 -0.29 3.36
C LEU A 67 10.81 -1.81 3.45
N TYR A 68 10.10 -2.40 2.48
CA TYR A 68 9.92 -3.85 2.43
C TYR A 68 11.22 -4.59 2.10
N ALA A 69 12.02 -4.07 1.16
CA ALA A 69 13.30 -4.67 0.77
C ALA A 69 14.31 -4.71 1.93
N GLY A 70 14.34 -3.66 2.76
CA GLY A 70 15.19 -3.59 3.95
C GLY A 70 14.60 -4.23 5.21
N GLY A 71 13.31 -4.58 5.20
CA GLY A 71 12.60 -5.12 6.37
C GLY A 71 12.84 -6.60 6.63
N TYR A 72 12.47 -7.02 7.84
CA TYR A 72 12.46 -8.44 8.19
C TYR A 72 11.37 -9.19 7.42
N GLN A 73 11.73 -10.35 6.90
CA GLN A 73 10.81 -11.21 6.16
C GLN A 73 11.23 -12.68 6.24
N THR A 74 10.32 -13.58 5.92
CA THR A 74 10.63 -15.00 5.90
C THR A 74 11.41 -15.33 4.64
N ILE A 75 12.60 -15.91 4.80
CA ILE A 75 13.44 -16.43 3.72
C ILE A 75 13.50 -17.97 3.79
N ARG A 76 13.79 -18.61 2.68
CA ARG A 76 14.00 -20.07 2.60
C ARG A 76 15.43 -20.42 3.02
N THR A 77 15.60 -21.49 3.79
CA THR A 77 16.91 -22.01 4.17
C THR A 77 17.31 -23.27 3.40
N ASP A 78 16.38 -23.84 2.63
CA ASP A 78 16.60 -25.01 1.79
C ASP A 78 17.03 -24.67 0.35
N MET A 79 17.05 -23.39 -0.01
CA MET A 79 17.50 -22.90 -1.31
C MET A 79 18.35 -21.63 -1.14
N PRO A 80 19.50 -21.73 -0.45
CA PRO A 80 20.34 -20.56 -0.18
C PRO A 80 20.90 -19.92 -1.45
N GLU A 81 21.12 -20.70 -2.51
CA GLU A 81 21.56 -20.23 -3.83
C GLU A 81 20.61 -19.22 -4.48
N LEU A 82 19.32 -19.26 -4.10
CA LEU A 82 18.32 -18.32 -4.61
C LEU A 82 18.65 -16.87 -4.29
N TYR A 83 19.36 -16.63 -3.20
CA TYR A 83 19.65 -15.28 -2.72
C TYR A 83 21.03 -14.75 -3.15
N GLY A 84 21.79 -15.56 -3.89
CA GLY A 84 23.09 -15.16 -4.44
C GLY A 84 24.06 -14.66 -3.36
N SER A 85 24.54 -13.43 -3.51
CA SER A 85 25.47 -12.79 -2.56
C SER A 85 24.80 -12.02 -1.42
N VAL A 86 23.47 -11.99 -1.34
CA VAL A 86 22.76 -11.27 -0.27
C VAL A 86 23.08 -11.89 1.08
N GLN A 87 23.62 -11.08 1.99
CA GLN A 87 23.89 -11.47 3.37
C GLN A 87 22.69 -11.11 4.24
N PHE A 88 22.44 -11.92 5.28
CA PHE A 88 21.28 -11.75 6.15
C PHE A 88 21.66 -11.58 7.61
N GLU A 89 20.94 -10.71 8.29
CA GLU A 89 20.83 -10.68 9.75
C GLU A 89 19.59 -11.50 10.14
N THR A 90 19.82 -12.69 10.70
CA THR A 90 18.77 -13.63 11.08
C THR A 90 18.29 -13.38 12.50
N LEU A 91 17.00 -13.18 12.68
CA LEU A 91 16.36 -13.02 13.97
C LEU A 91 15.93 -14.37 14.58
N SER A 92 15.40 -15.26 13.75
CA SER A 92 14.98 -16.60 14.16
C SER A 92 15.03 -17.59 12.99
N THR A 93 15.15 -18.89 13.30
CA THR A 93 15.16 -19.97 12.31
C THR A 93 14.18 -21.06 12.70
N ASP A 94 13.42 -21.55 11.73
CA ASP A 94 12.54 -22.72 11.87
C ASP A 94 13.06 -23.84 10.95
N ALA A 95 13.84 -24.74 11.51
CA ALA A 95 14.43 -25.86 10.77
C ALA A 95 13.37 -26.82 10.21
N LYS A 96 12.23 -26.99 10.91
CA LYS A 96 11.14 -27.84 10.47
C LYS A 96 10.47 -27.33 9.21
N ARG A 97 10.27 -26.00 9.14
CA ARG A 97 9.68 -25.32 7.98
C ARG A 97 10.71 -24.88 6.94
N LYS A 98 11.99 -25.15 7.21
CA LYS A 98 13.11 -24.76 6.34
C LYS A 98 13.08 -23.28 5.97
N CYS A 99 12.88 -22.42 6.97
CA CYS A 99 12.85 -20.98 6.79
C CYS A 99 13.52 -20.25 7.95
N ALA A 100 13.85 -19.00 7.71
CA ALA A 100 14.32 -18.07 8.73
C ALA A 100 13.58 -16.75 8.60
N TYR A 101 13.42 -16.05 9.72
CA TYR A 101 12.96 -14.67 9.74
C TYR A 101 14.19 -13.77 9.80
N ALA A 102 14.45 -13.10 8.70
CA ALA A 102 15.72 -12.40 8.50
C ALA A 102 15.50 -11.12 7.66
N ARG A 103 16.47 -10.24 7.68
CA ARG A 103 16.57 -9.10 6.78
C ARG A 103 17.95 -9.07 6.13
N ARG A 104 18.09 -8.41 5.01
CA ARG A 104 19.37 -8.20 4.35
C ARG A 104 20.28 -7.32 5.22
N SER A 105 21.59 -7.62 5.26
CA SER A 105 22.54 -6.90 6.12
C SER A 105 22.77 -5.45 5.69
N ASP A 106 22.54 -5.12 4.42
CA ASP A 106 22.62 -3.78 3.84
C ASP A 106 21.30 -2.99 3.92
N TYR A 107 20.37 -3.42 4.78
CA TYR A 107 19.04 -2.81 4.95
C TYR A 107 19.04 -1.29 5.15
N LYS A 108 20.10 -0.74 5.76
CA LYS A 108 20.22 0.71 5.97
C LYS A 108 20.22 1.49 4.66
N ASN A 109 20.81 0.94 3.60
CA ASN A 109 20.79 1.57 2.28
C ASN A 109 19.36 1.71 1.75
N TYR A 110 18.53 0.68 1.98
CA TYR A 110 17.11 0.71 1.58
C TYR A 110 16.29 1.68 2.42
N TYR A 111 16.59 1.80 3.71
CA TYR A 111 15.91 2.79 4.55
C TYR A 111 16.30 4.22 4.14
N THR A 112 17.54 4.47 3.72
CA THR A 112 17.94 5.75 3.13
C THR A 112 17.17 6.02 1.83
N ILE A 113 17.08 5.03 0.92
CA ILE A 113 16.27 5.16 -0.29
C ILE A 113 14.82 5.46 0.05
N ALA A 114 14.26 4.78 1.04
CA ALA A 114 12.88 5.00 1.47
C ALA A 114 12.67 6.42 1.99
N GLU A 115 13.55 6.89 2.86
CA GLU A 115 13.52 8.25 3.41
C GLU A 115 13.58 9.30 2.29
N ASP A 116 14.55 9.19 1.38
CA ASP A 116 14.75 10.13 0.28
C ASP A 116 13.51 10.24 -0.61
N TYR A 117 12.94 9.11 -1.02
CA TYR A 117 11.81 9.11 -1.94
C TYR A 117 10.49 9.48 -1.26
N LEU A 118 10.27 9.05 -0.02
CA LEU A 118 9.11 9.51 0.75
C LEU A 118 9.17 11.01 1.01
N GLN A 119 10.37 11.54 1.30
CA GLN A 119 10.56 12.99 1.45
C GLN A 119 10.28 13.74 0.15
N LYS A 120 10.69 13.21 -1.01
CA LYS A 120 10.33 13.78 -2.32
C LYS A 120 8.81 13.80 -2.53
N ALA A 121 8.14 12.68 -2.25
CA ALA A 121 6.68 12.58 -2.39
C ALA A 121 5.93 13.60 -1.51
N LEU A 122 6.47 13.92 -0.34
CA LEU A 122 5.86 14.87 0.61
C LEU A 122 6.24 16.34 0.36
N SER A 123 7.24 16.59 -0.48
CA SER A 123 7.78 17.94 -0.68
C SER A 123 7.90 18.32 -2.16
N THR A 124 9.08 18.09 -2.76
CA THR A 124 9.39 18.57 -4.12
C THR A 124 8.50 17.96 -5.20
N ASN A 125 8.02 16.75 -5.02
CA ASN A 125 7.18 16.02 -5.96
C ASN A 125 5.74 15.82 -5.45
N ALA A 126 5.34 16.50 -4.38
CA ALA A 126 3.99 16.38 -3.84
C ALA A 126 2.90 16.82 -4.85
N GLY A 127 3.22 17.74 -5.75
CA GLY A 127 2.23 18.31 -6.65
C GLY A 127 1.13 19.03 -5.86
N THR A 128 -0.12 18.66 -6.10
CA THR A 128 -1.28 19.21 -5.37
C THR A 128 -1.67 18.38 -4.13
N THR A 129 -0.97 17.27 -3.86
CA THR A 129 -1.27 16.45 -2.68
C THR A 129 -0.81 17.11 -1.39
N LYS A 130 -1.61 16.94 -0.37
CA LYS A 130 -1.32 17.46 0.98
C LYS A 130 -2.07 16.67 2.04
N LEU A 131 -1.51 16.64 3.25
CA LEU A 131 -2.17 16.03 4.39
C LEU A 131 -3.45 16.81 4.77
N VAL A 132 -4.54 16.10 5.00
CA VAL A 132 -5.80 16.68 5.49
C VAL A 132 -5.69 16.84 7.01
N THR A 133 -5.40 18.05 7.46
CA THR A 133 -5.21 18.38 8.87
C THR A 133 -6.41 19.09 9.49
N THR A 134 -7.38 19.50 8.67
CA THR A 134 -8.59 20.22 9.09
C THR A 134 -9.82 19.54 8.51
N ASP A 135 -10.93 19.66 9.23
CA ASP A 135 -12.24 19.25 8.77
C ASP A 135 -13.12 20.50 8.71
N GLU A 136 -13.50 20.90 7.51
CA GLU A 136 -14.33 22.06 7.26
C GLU A 136 -15.79 21.90 7.70
N ARG A 137 -16.20 20.68 8.04
CA ARG A 137 -17.55 20.40 8.52
C ARG A 137 -17.64 20.70 10.01
N SER A 138 -18.45 21.65 10.38
CA SER A 138 -18.56 22.14 11.74
C SER A 138 -18.99 21.09 12.78
N TYR A 139 -19.72 20.06 12.33
CA TYR A 139 -20.28 19.02 13.22
C TYR A 139 -19.33 17.87 13.53
N ALA A 140 -18.40 17.55 12.65
CA ALA A 140 -17.57 16.37 12.76
C ALA A 140 -16.21 16.65 13.41
N ASN A 141 -15.55 17.73 13.02
CA ASN A 141 -14.21 18.13 13.48
C ASN A 141 -13.23 16.94 13.55
N ASN A 142 -13.19 16.15 12.47
CA ASN A 142 -12.37 14.95 12.38
C ASN A 142 -11.71 14.88 10.98
N PRO A 143 -10.48 15.39 10.82
CA PRO A 143 -9.78 15.38 9.53
C PRO A 143 -9.60 13.97 8.95
N PHE A 144 -9.38 12.96 9.80
CA PHE A 144 -9.28 11.58 9.37
C PHE A 144 -10.58 11.06 8.75
N GLN A 145 -11.72 11.36 9.37
CA GLN A 145 -13.02 11.02 8.78
C GLN A 145 -13.26 11.77 7.48
N ARG A 146 -12.89 13.05 7.43
CA ARG A 146 -13.03 13.86 6.22
C ARG A 146 -12.28 13.28 5.04
N HIS A 147 -11.07 12.77 5.27
CA HIS A 147 -10.28 12.10 4.23
C HIS A 147 -11.08 10.98 3.54
N PHE A 148 -11.75 10.11 4.30
CA PHE A 148 -12.55 9.02 3.72
C PHE A 148 -13.85 9.50 3.07
N GLN A 149 -14.39 10.62 3.50
CA GLN A 149 -15.65 11.12 2.97
C GLN A 149 -15.51 11.87 1.64
N TYR A 150 -14.32 12.27 1.24
CA TYR A 150 -14.13 12.84 -0.09
C TYR A 150 -14.68 11.93 -1.19
N GLY A 151 -14.44 10.63 -1.11
CA GLY A 151 -14.99 9.66 -2.07
C GLY A 151 -16.53 9.59 -2.06
N MET A 152 -17.17 9.79 -0.91
CA MET A 152 -18.64 9.86 -0.81
C MET A 152 -19.20 11.12 -1.45
N ASP A 153 -18.44 12.19 -1.44
CA ASP A 153 -18.78 13.46 -2.09
C ASP A 153 -18.40 13.48 -3.59
N LEU A 154 -17.98 12.34 -4.14
CA LEU A 154 -17.48 12.18 -5.50
C LEU A 154 -16.26 13.10 -5.79
N LEU A 155 -15.48 13.35 -4.78
CA LEU A 155 -14.26 14.13 -4.84
C LEU A 155 -13.04 13.25 -4.53
N MET A 156 -11.90 13.59 -5.10
CA MET A 156 -10.63 12.98 -4.73
C MET A 156 -10.09 13.61 -3.44
N SER A 157 -9.65 12.77 -2.51
CA SER A 157 -8.99 13.28 -1.32
C SER A 157 -7.68 14.00 -1.67
N PRO A 158 -7.41 15.15 -1.04
CA PRO A 158 -6.11 15.81 -1.20
C PRO A 158 -4.91 14.97 -0.77
N GLU A 159 -5.10 13.93 0.06
CA GLU A 159 -4.03 12.97 0.44
C GLU A 159 -3.78 11.89 -0.62
N ALA A 160 -4.69 11.70 -1.57
CA ALA A 160 -4.60 10.61 -2.53
C ALA A 160 -3.45 10.86 -3.51
N ILE A 161 -2.41 10.07 -3.41
CA ILE A 161 -1.32 10.01 -4.40
C ILE A 161 -1.62 9.01 -5.51
N PHE A 162 -2.50 8.03 -5.21
CA PHE A 162 -3.08 7.11 -6.17
C PHE A 162 -4.41 6.59 -5.66
N GLU A 163 -5.43 6.65 -6.51
CA GLU A 163 -6.79 6.21 -6.19
C GLU A 163 -7.39 5.46 -7.39
N ILE A 164 -8.06 4.36 -7.11
CA ILE A 164 -8.81 3.63 -8.13
C ILE A 164 -10.22 4.18 -8.16
N GLY A 165 -10.50 5.02 -9.16
CA GLY A 165 -11.82 5.56 -9.38
C GLY A 165 -12.84 4.49 -9.74
N CYS A 166 -13.99 4.52 -9.10
CA CYS A 166 -15.11 3.63 -9.36
C CYS A 166 -16.26 4.40 -10.00
N VAL A 167 -16.82 3.83 -11.07
CA VAL A 167 -17.99 4.43 -11.73
C VAL A 167 -19.25 4.09 -10.94
N GLN A 168 -20.02 5.09 -10.58
CA GLN A 168 -21.29 4.92 -9.87
C GLN A 168 -22.25 4.00 -10.64
N ASN A 169 -22.93 3.12 -9.93
CA ASN A 169 -23.90 2.16 -10.47
C ASN A 169 -23.34 1.07 -11.41
N GLN A 170 -22.04 0.93 -11.53
CA GLN A 170 -21.43 -0.18 -12.27
C GLN A 170 -21.21 -1.40 -11.37
N ALA A 171 -21.56 -2.59 -11.86
CA ALA A 171 -21.47 -3.83 -11.09
C ALA A 171 -20.05 -4.14 -10.61
N THR A 172 -19.06 -3.83 -11.42
CA THR A 172 -17.63 -4.03 -11.11
C THR A 172 -17.09 -3.10 -10.04
N SER A 173 -17.68 -1.93 -9.86
CA SER A 173 -17.29 -0.94 -8.85
C SER A 173 -17.68 -1.35 -7.43
N ARG A 174 -18.53 -2.35 -7.26
CA ARG A 174 -19.07 -2.79 -5.97
C ARG A 174 -18.15 -3.74 -5.20
N MET A 175 -17.18 -4.37 -5.85
CA MET A 175 -16.42 -5.47 -5.25
C MET A 175 -15.67 -5.08 -3.99
N TYR A 176 -15.10 -3.88 -3.95
CA TYR A 176 -14.37 -3.40 -2.77
C TYR A 176 -15.27 -3.07 -1.57
N CYS A 177 -16.53 -2.69 -1.81
CA CYS A 177 -17.46 -2.31 -0.74
C CYS A 177 -18.16 -3.51 -0.11
N TYR A 178 -18.17 -4.68 -0.77
CA TYR A 178 -18.95 -5.82 -0.30
C TYR A 178 -18.41 -6.46 0.98
N ASP A 179 -17.11 -6.45 1.16
CA ASP A 179 -16.47 -7.13 2.28
C ASP A 179 -16.26 -6.25 3.51
N PHE A 180 -16.39 -4.93 3.34
CA PHE A 180 -16.19 -3.97 4.42
C PHE A 180 -17.51 -3.47 4.99
N GLY A 181 -17.53 -3.19 6.28
CA GLY A 181 -18.65 -2.59 6.97
C GLY A 181 -19.63 -3.61 7.55
N ARG A 182 -20.78 -3.11 7.96
CA ARG A 182 -21.82 -3.91 8.59
C ARG A 182 -22.60 -4.74 7.56
N GLY A 183 -22.80 -6.01 7.84
CA GLY A 183 -23.61 -6.89 7.00
C GLY A 183 -25.01 -6.34 6.77
N SER A 184 -25.41 -6.28 5.51
CA SER A 184 -26.73 -5.80 5.09
C SER A 184 -27.36 -6.80 4.13
N ASN A 185 -28.54 -7.32 4.45
CA ASN A 185 -29.31 -8.24 3.61
C ASN A 185 -29.97 -7.57 2.42
N GLY A 186 -30.06 -6.29 2.47
CA GLY A 186 -31.10 -5.70 1.67
C GLY A 186 -30.53 -5.23 0.39
N GLY A 187 -29.86 -5.23 -0.22
CA GLY A 187 -29.76 -4.51 -1.47
C GLY A 187 -31.11 -3.88 -1.70
N ASN A 188 -31.25 -2.84 -2.06
CA ASN A 188 -32.29 -2.01 -2.59
C ASN A 188 -32.39 -0.69 -1.82
N ASN A 189 -33.46 -0.40 -1.22
CA ASN A 189 -33.83 0.96 -0.89
C ASN A 189 -33.50 1.34 0.56
N THR A 190 -33.06 0.41 1.37
CA THR A 190 -32.83 0.65 2.81
C THR A 190 -31.36 0.68 3.21
N ALA A 191 -30.50 0.18 2.34
CA ALA A 191 -29.06 0.33 2.50
C ALA A 191 -28.47 0.64 1.12
N PRO A 192 -27.58 1.60 1.01
CA PRO A 192 -27.02 2.02 -0.28
C PRO A 192 -26.27 0.89 -0.98
N ASN A 193 -25.84 -0.13 -0.23
CA ASN A 193 -25.11 -1.27 -0.79
C ASN A 193 -25.41 -2.55 -0.04
N LYS A 194 -25.37 -3.67 -0.75
CA LYS A 194 -25.31 -4.99 -0.15
C LYS A 194 -23.89 -5.24 0.34
N VAL A 195 -23.73 -5.54 1.62
CA VAL A 195 -22.43 -5.79 2.26
C VAL A 195 -22.45 -7.16 2.90
N PHE A 196 -21.44 -7.98 2.64
CA PHE A 196 -21.31 -9.32 3.21
C PHE A 196 -20.57 -9.32 4.56
N ALA A 197 -19.89 -8.24 4.90
CA ALA A 197 -19.10 -8.10 6.11
C ALA A 197 -18.05 -9.21 6.29
N GLY A 198 -17.38 -9.58 5.20
CA GLY A 198 -16.35 -10.62 5.20
C GLY A 198 -15.09 -10.20 5.96
N ILE A 199 -14.76 -8.92 5.95
CA ILE A 199 -13.60 -8.35 6.63
C ILE A 199 -14.07 -7.64 7.90
N ARG A 200 -13.58 -8.08 9.05
CA ARG A 200 -13.95 -7.55 10.35
C ARG A 200 -12.73 -7.28 11.20
N MET A 201 -12.79 -6.22 11.98
CA MET A 201 -11.80 -5.94 13.00
C MET A 201 -11.93 -6.90 14.18
N VAL A 202 -10.81 -7.39 14.69
CA VAL A 202 -10.82 -8.23 15.92
C VAL A 202 -11.21 -7.34 17.10
N PRO A 203 -12.15 -7.78 17.98
CA PRO A 203 -12.58 -6.97 19.12
C PRO A 203 -11.44 -6.51 20.03
N SER A 204 -10.44 -7.34 20.26
CA SER A 204 -9.27 -6.98 21.07
C SER A 204 -8.48 -5.81 20.49
N PHE A 205 -8.44 -5.66 19.15
CA PHE A 205 -7.81 -4.52 18.50
C PHE A 205 -8.67 -3.26 18.64
N TYR A 206 -9.99 -3.37 18.52
CA TYR A 206 -10.90 -2.24 18.71
C TYR A 206 -10.79 -1.65 20.13
N TYR A 207 -10.80 -2.51 21.14
CA TYR A 207 -10.79 -2.06 22.53
C TYR A 207 -9.40 -1.79 23.11
N GLY A 208 -8.34 -2.38 22.56
CA GLY A 208 -6.98 -2.27 23.08
C GLY A 208 -5.94 -1.71 22.11
N GLY A 209 -6.26 -1.60 20.84
CA GLY A 209 -5.33 -1.11 19.81
C GLY A 209 -5.36 0.39 19.57
N TYR A 210 -6.36 1.09 20.12
CA TYR A 210 -6.51 2.54 20.02
C TYR A 210 -6.50 3.17 21.40
N ASP A 211 -5.89 4.34 21.51
CA ASP A 211 -6.12 5.22 22.66
C ASP A 211 -7.58 5.68 22.70
N ASN A 212 -8.11 5.93 23.90
CA ASN A 212 -9.49 6.37 24.06
C ASN A 212 -9.78 7.73 23.39
N ALA A 213 -8.77 8.58 23.24
CA ALA A 213 -8.86 9.86 22.56
C ALA A 213 -8.66 9.77 21.05
N ASP A 214 -8.29 8.61 20.51
CA ASP A 214 -8.00 8.42 19.10
C ASP A 214 -9.29 8.35 18.28
N LYS A 215 -9.61 9.45 17.62
CA LYS A 215 -10.80 9.57 16.76
C LYS A 215 -10.79 8.65 15.53
N ARG A 216 -9.67 8.02 15.19
CA ARG A 216 -9.57 7.10 14.05
C ARG A 216 -10.33 5.80 14.31
N ARG A 217 -10.43 5.37 15.58
CA ARG A 217 -11.15 4.16 15.97
C ARG A 217 -12.58 4.16 15.44
N ASP A 218 -13.30 5.22 15.72
CA ASP A 218 -14.74 5.31 15.45
C ASP A 218 -15.05 5.62 13.97
N VAL A 219 -14.02 5.91 13.19
CA VAL A 219 -14.09 6.02 11.72
C VAL A 219 -13.74 4.69 11.04
N SER A 220 -12.74 3.98 11.57
CA SER A 220 -12.23 2.74 10.96
C SER A 220 -13.07 1.52 11.31
N ALA A 221 -13.81 1.57 12.40
CA ALA A 221 -14.65 0.47 12.86
C ALA A 221 -16.08 0.93 13.09
N VAL A 222 -17.03 0.18 12.53
CA VAL A 222 -18.46 0.34 12.80
C VAL A 222 -18.90 -0.75 13.78
N VAL A 223 -19.46 -0.35 14.89
CA VAL A 223 -19.97 -1.23 15.94
C VAL A 223 -21.49 -1.37 15.81
#